data_f3d606759e4a9dbde30b66a1e570310a
#
_entry.id   f3d606759e4a9dbde30b66a1e570310a
#
_cell.length_a   1.000
_cell.length_b   1.000
_cell.length_c   1.000
_cell.angle_alpha   90.00
_cell.angle_beta   90.00
_cell.angle_gamma   90.00
#
_symmetry.space_group_name_H-M   'P 1'
#
loop_
_entity.id
_entity.type
_entity.pdbx_description
1 polymer ?
#
loop_
_entity_poly.entity_id
_entity_poly.type
_entity_poly.pdbx_seq_one_letter_code
_entity_poly.pdbx_strand_id
1 'polypeptide(L)'
;FSGVAMIFIVSPILTYLYGKRWYCSWVCGCGALAETAGDPFRQLSSKKISVWKLERWSIHLVLVLVFLTTIAVIWSFLGSNPDLSSFSRETFVIGVVIFLALLMGTIYFFKRKEMDKDALYSMITIGCIIAGTIAIQAFSGEKNILFLKSYTLTKWYGFGIGAAFSGVLGVGFYPILGSRVWCRFGCPMAAILGLQQRLLSRFRITTNGGQCISCGNCSAYCEMGIDVRAYAQKGQNIVRSSCVGCGICSAVCPRGVLKLENGPVANRTNLPEFPLGNTL
;
A
#
# COMPACT_ATOMS: atom_id res chain seq x y z
N PHE A 1 21.32 3.23 13.33
CA PHE A 1 21.35 1.88 12.77
C PHE A 1 20.07 1.07 13.02
N SER A 2 19.51 1.08 14.26
CA SER A 2 18.31 0.29 14.60
C SER A 2 17.10 0.64 13.75
N GLY A 3 16.80 1.93 13.50
CA GLY A 3 15.68 2.36 12.68
C GLY A 3 15.78 1.88 11.22
N VAL A 4 16.98 1.89 10.65
CA VAL A 4 17.24 1.40 9.29
C VAL A 4 17.01 -0.12 9.23
N ALA A 5 17.51 -0.87 10.20
CA ALA A 5 17.28 -2.31 10.28
C ALA A 5 15.78 -2.65 10.44
N MET A 6 15.06 -1.90 11.25
CA MET A 6 13.60 -2.06 11.42
C MET A 6 12.84 -1.84 10.10
N ILE A 7 13.20 -0.83 9.32
CA ILE A 7 12.51 -0.51 8.06
C ILE A 7 12.86 -1.51 6.96
N PHE A 8 14.13 -1.85 6.78
CA PHE A 8 14.59 -2.62 5.63
C PHE A 8 14.62 -4.14 5.85
N ILE A 9 14.68 -4.61 7.10
CA ILE A 9 14.76 -6.04 7.43
C ILE A 9 13.49 -6.50 8.12
N VAL A 10 13.14 -5.91 9.27
CA VAL A 10 12.04 -6.39 10.11
C VAL A 10 10.70 -6.14 9.43
N SER A 11 10.49 -4.97 8.85
CA SER A 11 9.25 -4.59 8.19
C SER A 11 8.88 -5.51 7.00
N PRO A 12 9.77 -5.81 6.05
CA PRO A 12 9.48 -6.75 4.97
C PRO A 12 9.18 -8.16 5.46
N ILE A 13 9.92 -8.67 6.46
CA ILE A 13 9.72 -10.01 7.01
C ILE A 13 8.34 -10.12 7.68
N LEU A 14 7.99 -9.16 8.54
CA LEU A 14 6.68 -9.13 9.20
C LEU A 14 5.54 -8.94 8.19
N THR A 15 5.73 -8.13 7.15
CA THR A 15 4.74 -7.96 6.09
C THR A 15 4.58 -9.23 5.25
N TYR A 16 5.64 -9.98 5.03
CA TYR A 16 5.57 -11.28 4.37
C TYR A 16 4.73 -12.28 5.15
N LEU A 17 4.91 -12.34 6.48
CA LEU A 17 4.23 -13.30 7.36
C LEU A 17 2.80 -12.90 7.71
N TYR A 18 2.58 -11.63 8.06
CA TYR A 18 1.32 -11.14 8.65
C TYR A 18 0.58 -10.13 7.76
N GLY A 19 1.10 -9.85 6.56
CA GLY A 19 0.60 -8.75 5.73
C GLY A 19 0.83 -7.40 6.41
N LYS A 20 0.25 -6.33 5.90
CA LYS A 20 0.40 -5.00 6.52
C LYS A 20 -0.36 -4.83 7.86
N ARG A 21 -1.15 -5.84 8.26
CA ARG A 21 -1.89 -5.84 9.52
C ARG A 21 -0.99 -5.65 10.74
N TRP A 22 0.19 -6.26 10.74
CA TRP A 22 1.13 -6.17 11.86
C TRP A 22 1.43 -4.71 12.22
N TYR A 23 1.59 -3.83 11.24
CA TYR A 23 1.83 -2.42 11.47
C TYR A 23 0.52 -1.63 11.59
N CYS A 24 -0.36 -1.73 10.60
CA CYS A 24 -1.54 -0.88 10.47
C CYS A 24 -2.65 -1.14 11.51
N SER A 25 -2.66 -2.31 12.17
CA SER A 25 -3.65 -2.62 13.22
C SER A 25 -3.02 -2.82 14.60
N TRP A 26 -1.75 -3.27 14.68
CA TRP A 26 -1.16 -3.62 15.99
C TRP A 26 -0.21 -2.57 16.53
N VAL A 27 0.49 -1.84 15.67
CA VAL A 27 1.55 -0.90 16.08
C VAL A 27 1.17 0.56 15.83
N CYS A 28 0.44 0.84 14.75
CA CYS A 28 0.14 2.19 14.32
C CYS A 28 -0.97 2.82 15.17
N GLY A 29 -0.69 3.97 15.80
CA GLY A 29 -1.67 4.73 16.58
C GLY A 29 -2.90 5.17 15.77
N CYS A 30 -2.73 5.55 14.49
CA CYS A 30 -3.86 5.88 13.61
C CYS A 30 -4.75 4.65 13.34
N GLY A 31 -4.13 3.46 13.26
CA GLY A 31 -4.86 2.20 13.12
C GLY A 31 -5.64 1.85 14.38
N ALA A 32 -5.05 2.03 15.56
CA ALA A 32 -5.72 1.83 16.83
C ALA A 32 -6.92 2.78 17.01
N LEU A 33 -6.77 4.07 16.66
CA LEU A 33 -7.88 5.02 16.65
C LEU A 33 -8.99 4.64 15.68
N ALA A 34 -8.64 4.13 14.50
CA ALA A 34 -9.63 3.69 13.53
C ALA A 34 -10.43 2.46 14.01
N GLU A 35 -9.80 1.57 14.79
CA GLU A 35 -10.43 0.36 15.33
C GLU A 35 -11.19 0.61 16.64
N THR A 36 -10.94 1.74 17.34
CA THR A 36 -11.62 2.13 18.57
C THR A 36 -12.64 3.23 18.33
N ALA A 37 -12.19 4.48 18.20
CA ALA A 37 -13.06 5.64 17.99
C ALA A 37 -13.74 5.62 16.60
N GLY A 38 -13.11 5.04 15.59
CA GLY A 38 -13.65 4.92 14.23
C GLY A 38 -14.61 3.74 14.01
N ASP A 39 -14.70 2.80 14.94
CA ASP A 39 -15.48 1.57 14.77
C ASP A 39 -16.96 1.78 14.41
N PRO A 40 -17.71 2.73 15.04
CA PRO A 40 -19.09 3.02 14.69
C PRO A 40 -19.27 3.48 13.23
N PHE A 41 -18.24 4.05 12.63
CA PHE A 41 -18.26 4.63 11.29
C PHE A 41 -17.70 3.69 10.19
N ARG A 42 -17.40 2.45 10.54
CA ARG A 42 -16.81 1.43 9.65
C ARG A 42 -17.60 1.23 8.36
N GLN A 43 -18.93 1.22 8.47
CA GLN A 43 -19.82 0.97 7.33
C GLN A 43 -19.90 2.14 6.34
N LEU A 44 -19.54 3.35 6.73
CA LEU A 44 -19.59 4.55 5.90
C LEU A 44 -18.53 4.58 4.80
N SER A 45 -17.52 3.71 4.87
CA SER A 45 -16.48 3.61 3.85
C SER A 45 -17.07 3.29 2.47
N SER A 46 -16.97 4.22 1.53
CA SER A 46 -17.54 4.10 0.19
C SER A 46 -16.92 2.97 -0.62
N LYS A 47 -17.75 2.14 -1.27
CA LYS A 47 -17.38 1.00 -2.12
C LYS A 47 -17.51 1.31 -3.62
N LYS A 48 -17.82 2.57 -3.99
CA LYS A 48 -18.01 2.98 -5.39
C LYS A 48 -16.72 2.83 -6.19
N ILE A 49 -16.86 2.45 -7.47
CA ILE A 49 -15.71 2.26 -8.40
C ILE A 49 -14.93 3.57 -8.60
N SER A 50 -15.62 4.72 -8.64
CA SER A 50 -14.97 6.04 -8.74
C SER A 50 -14.03 6.32 -7.56
N VAL A 51 -14.47 5.98 -6.34
CA VAL A 51 -13.66 6.13 -5.12
C VAL A 51 -12.47 5.17 -5.13
N TRP A 52 -12.64 3.96 -5.67
CA TRP A 52 -11.53 3.04 -5.86
C TRP A 52 -10.49 3.56 -6.87
N LYS A 53 -10.92 4.19 -7.96
CA LYS A 53 -9.99 4.83 -8.90
C LYS A 53 -9.21 5.97 -8.22
N LEU A 54 -9.89 6.81 -7.45
CA LEU A 54 -9.26 7.88 -6.66
C LEU A 54 -8.24 7.32 -5.66
N GLU A 55 -8.59 6.28 -4.90
CA GLU A 55 -7.70 5.58 -3.98
C GLU A 55 -6.41 5.11 -4.68
N ARG A 56 -6.55 4.51 -5.85
CA ARG A 56 -5.41 4.02 -6.62
C ARG A 56 -4.47 5.15 -7.05
N TRP A 57 -5.01 6.26 -7.52
CA TRP A 57 -4.23 7.44 -7.86
C TRP A 57 -3.56 8.09 -6.65
N SER A 58 -4.28 8.23 -5.54
CA SER A 58 -3.73 8.81 -4.32
C SER A 58 -2.59 7.99 -3.74
N ILE A 59 -2.69 6.66 -3.73
CA ILE A 59 -1.61 5.76 -3.28
C ILE A 59 -0.35 5.96 -4.15
N HIS A 60 -0.48 6.04 -5.46
CA HIS A 60 0.67 6.27 -6.34
C HIS A 60 1.28 7.66 -6.14
N LEU A 61 0.45 8.69 -5.98
CA LEU A 61 0.93 10.05 -5.69
C LEU A 61 1.71 10.09 -4.37
N VAL A 62 1.17 9.48 -3.32
CA VAL A 62 1.85 9.40 -2.01
C VAL A 62 3.18 8.65 -2.11
N LEU A 63 3.24 7.55 -2.86
CA LEU A 63 4.49 6.81 -3.09
C LEU A 63 5.54 7.67 -3.79
N VAL A 64 5.16 8.41 -4.83
CA VAL A 64 6.07 9.33 -5.53
C VAL A 64 6.59 10.40 -4.56
N LEU A 65 5.70 11.04 -3.78
CA LEU A 65 6.10 12.05 -2.81
C LEU A 65 7.06 11.50 -1.74
N VAL A 66 6.82 10.29 -1.24
CA VAL A 66 7.73 9.62 -0.29
C VAL A 66 9.09 9.37 -0.89
N PHE A 67 9.14 8.86 -2.12
CA PHE A 67 10.41 8.63 -2.81
C PHE A 67 11.19 9.94 -3.02
N LEU A 68 10.53 10.98 -3.52
CA LEU A 68 11.17 12.29 -3.75
C LEU A 68 11.67 12.91 -2.45
N THR A 69 10.89 12.85 -1.36
CA THR A 69 11.34 13.38 -0.06
C THR A 69 12.49 12.58 0.52
N THR A 70 12.49 11.26 0.37
CA THR A 70 13.60 10.41 0.83
C THR A 70 14.89 10.72 0.07
N ILE A 71 14.82 10.82 -1.25
CA ILE A 71 15.97 11.20 -2.09
C ILE A 71 16.48 12.60 -1.70
N ALA A 72 15.56 13.56 -1.47
CA ALA A 72 15.90 14.91 -1.05
C ALA A 72 16.65 14.95 0.29
N VAL A 73 16.21 14.17 1.26
CA VAL A 73 16.84 14.08 2.58
C VAL A 73 18.24 13.46 2.48
N ILE A 74 18.39 12.35 1.74
CA ILE A 74 19.68 11.68 1.56
C ILE A 74 20.65 12.60 0.80
N TRP A 75 20.19 13.28 -0.24
CA TRP A 75 20.99 14.26 -0.99
C TRP A 75 21.51 15.39 -0.10
N SER A 76 20.63 15.93 0.75
CA SER A 76 20.98 16.97 1.72
C SER A 76 22.03 16.47 2.75
N PHE A 77 21.84 15.24 3.24
CA PHE A 77 22.74 14.62 4.20
C PHE A 77 24.15 14.40 3.63
N LEU A 78 24.26 13.87 2.41
CA LEU A 78 25.52 13.70 1.70
C LEU A 78 26.24 15.02 1.43
N GLY A 79 25.47 16.11 1.24
CA GLY A 79 26.02 17.44 1.05
C GLY A 79 26.55 18.12 2.31
N SER A 80 26.07 17.69 3.48
CA SER A 80 26.45 18.25 4.78
C SER A 80 27.67 17.58 5.42
N ASN A 81 28.05 16.38 5.00
CA ASN A 81 29.12 15.60 5.56
C ASN A 81 30.15 15.19 4.48
N PRO A 82 31.08 16.10 4.12
CA PRO A 82 32.09 15.82 3.09
C PRO A 82 33.07 14.70 3.44
N ASP A 83 33.31 14.41 4.74
CA ASP A 83 34.19 13.37 5.19
C ASP A 83 33.65 11.92 5.03
N LEU A 84 32.34 11.78 4.89
CA LEU A 84 31.70 10.50 4.52
C LEU A 84 31.74 10.27 2.99
N SER A 85 32.35 11.15 2.24
CA SER A 85 32.34 11.35 0.79
C SER A 85 33.28 10.44 0.00
N SER A 86 33.55 9.24 0.48
CA SER A 86 33.93 8.15 -0.43
C SER A 86 32.80 7.82 -1.42
N PHE A 87 31.60 8.37 -1.17
CA PHE A 87 30.41 8.23 -1.99
C PHE A 87 30.06 9.59 -2.60
N SER A 88 30.49 9.82 -3.84
CA SER A 88 30.17 11.08 -4.53
C SER A 88 28.65 11.18 -4.77
N ARG A 89 28.12 12.40 -4.81
CA ARG A 89 26.70 12.64 -5.14
C ARG A 89 26.31 12.00 -6.47
N GLU A 90 27.20 12.00 -7.43
CA GLU A 90 27.01 11.39 -8.75
C GLU A 90 26.85 9.88 -8.65
N THR A 91 27.68 9.22 -7.84
CA THR A 91 27.59 7.78 -7.58
C THR A 91 26.26 7.42 -6.92
N PHE A 92 25.76 8.25 -6.00
CA PHE A 92 24.45 8.06 -5.38
C PHE A 92 23.30 8.15 -6.40
N VAL A 93 23.29 9.19 -7.27
CA VAL A 93 22.29 9.35 -8.32
C VAL A 93 22.30 8.16 -9.27
N ILE A 94 23.47 7.75 -9.74
CA ILE A 94 23.62 6.57 -10.62
C ILE A 94 23.10 5.32 -9.91
N GLY A 95 23.47 5.12 -8.64
CA GLY A 95 23.01 3.98 -7.82
C GLY A 95 21.48 3.94 -7.68
N VAL A 96 20.84 5.07 -7.44
CA VAL A 96 19.36 5.17 -7.35
C VAL A 96 18.71 4.85 -8.70
N VAL A 97 19.23 5.37 -9.80
CA VAL A 97 18.70 5.08 -11.15
C VAL A 97 18.82 3.60 -11.49
N ILE A 98 20.00 3.00 -11.24
CA ILE A 98 20.24 1.57 -11.46
C ILE A 98 19.29 0.72 -10.59
N PHE A 99 19.16 1.06 -9.30
CA PHE A 99 18.26 0.35 -8.39
C PHE A 99 16.80 0.40 -8.87
N LEU A 100 16.31 1.57 -9.27
CA LEU A 100 14.96 1.74 -9.80
C LEU A 100 14.76 0.98 -11.10
N ALA A 101 15.72 1.01 -12.02
CA ALA A 101 15.65 0.27 -13.28
C ALA A 101 15.61 -1.25 -13.03
N LEU A 102 16.45 -1.76 -12.14
CA LEU A 102 16.45 -3.18 -11.76
C LEU A 102 15.14 -3.58 -11.08
N LEU A 103 14.62 -2.76 -10.16
CA LEU A 103 13.36 -3.02 -9.47
C LEU A 103 12.18 -3.04 -10.44
N MET A 104 12.09 -2.07 -11.35
CA MET A 104 11.06 -2.03 -12.38
C MET A 104 11.19 -3.19 -13.37
N GLY A 105 12.40 -3.53 -13.79
CA GLY A 105 12.69 -4.67 -14.66
C GLY A 105 12.31 -6.00 -14.01
N THR A 106 12.63 -6.17 -12.74
CA THR A 106 12.29 -7.37 -11.96
C THR A 106 10.77 -7.52 -11.82
N ILE A 107 10.07 -6.45 -11.44
CA ILE A 107 8.60 -6.46 -11.34
C ILE A 107 7.98 -6.78 -12.69
N TYR A 108 8.46 -6.16 -13.77
CA TYR A 108 7.97 -6.42 -15.11
C TYR A 108 8.19 -7.88 -15.52
N PHE A 109 9.38 -8.42 -15.32
CA PHE A 109 9.73 -9.79 -15.72
C PHE A 109 8.90 -10.84 -14.97
N PHE A 110 8.79 -10.72 -13.65
CA PHE A 110 8.07 -11.71 -12.83
C PHE A 110 6.54 -11.57 -12.90
N LYS A 111 6.01 -10.37 -13.10
CA LYS A 111 4.57 -10.10 -13.00
C LYS A 111 3.91 -9.74 -14.33
N ARG A 112 4.62 -9.82 -15.46
CA ARG A 112 4.10 -9.44 -16.79
C ARG A 112 2.76 -10.10 -17.13
N LYS A 113 2.57 -11.36 -16.76
CA LYS A 113 1.35 -12.13 -17.06
C LYS A 113 0.15 -11.76 -16.17
N GLU A 114 0.41 -11.20 -14.99
CA GLU A 114 -0.62 -10.85 -14.00
C GLU A 114 -0.93 -9.35 -13.95
N MET A 115 -0.16 -8.54 -14.69
CA MET A 115 -0.30 -7.07 -14.68
C MET A 115 -1.37 -6.62 -15.65
N ASP A 116 -2.36 -5.89 -15.13
CA ASP A 116 -3.29 -5.11 -15.94
C ASP A 116 -2.56 -3.97 -16.67
N LYS A 117 -3.06 -3.59 -17.86
CA LYS A 117 -2.53 -2.46 -18.64
C LYS A 117 -2.39 -1.19 -17.81
N ASP A 118 -3.36 -0.91 -16.95
CA ASP A 118 -3.34 0.26 -16.05
C ASP A 118 -2.20 0.20 -15.03
N ALA A 119 -1.84 -0.98 -14.53
CA ALA A 119 -0.71 -1.16 -13.62
C ALA A 119 0.62 -0.91 -14.33
N LEU A 120 0.75 -1.34 -15.58
CA LEU A 120 1.92 -1.08 -16.41
C LEU A 120 2.08 0.43 -16.68
N TYR A 121 0.99 1.11 -17.12
CA TYR A 121 1.03 2.55 -17.36
C TYR A 121 1.39 3.33 -16.09
N SER A 122 0.82 2.99 -14.94
CA SER A 122 1.17 3.67 -13.69
C SER A 122 2.64 3.45 -13.30
N MET A 123 3.19 2.26 -13.49
CA MET A 123 4.59 1.96 -13.22
C MET A 123 5.52 2.78 -14.13
N ILE A 124 5.22 2.85 -15.43
CA ILE A 124 6.00 3.65 -16.41
C ILE A 124 5.92 5.13 -16.04
N THR A 125 4.73 5.65 -15.75
CA THR A 125 4.53 7.07 -15.40
C THR A 125 5.32 7.45 -14.16
N ILE A 126 5.28 6.63 -13.10
CA ILE A 126 6.05 6.85 -11.88
C ILE A 126 7.55 6.82 -12.17
N GLY A 127 8.00 5.83 -12.95
CA GLY A 127 9.39 5.73 -13.35
C GLY A 127 9.88 6.94 -14.14
N CYS A 128 9.08 7.43 -15.09
CA CYS A 128 9.39 8.64 -15.86
C CYS A 128 9.44 9.90 -14.99
N ILE A 129 8.53 10.06 -14.03
CA ILE A 129 8.54 11.21 -13.11
C ILE A 129 9.81 11.18 -12.26
N ILE A 130 10.17 10.04 -11.69
CA ILE A 130 11.38 9.91 -10.86
C ILE A 130 12.62 10.13 -11.69
N ALA A 131 12.75 9.50 -12.86
CA ALA A 131 13.88 9.67 -13.76
C ALA A 131 14.00 11.11 -14.25
N GLY A 132 12.89 11.75 -14.61
CA GLY A 132 12.86 13.18 -15.01
C GLY A 132 13.32 14.10 -13.88
N THR A 133 12.88 13.86 -12.66
CA THR A 133 13.30 14.64 -11.48
C THR A 133 14.80 14.51 -11.23
N ILE A 134 15.33 13.28 -11.31
CA ILE A 134 16.76 13.01 -11.14
C ILE A 134 17.58 13.67 -12.28
N ALA A 135 17.10 13.58 -13.51
CA ALA A 135 17.77 14.21 -14.67
C ALA A 135 17.83 15.73 -14.50
N ILE A 136 16.71 16.38 -14.17
CA ILE A 136 16.67 17.82 -13.92
C ILE A 136 17.66 18.21 -12.81
N GLN A 137 17.74 17.41 -11.76
CA GLN A 137 18.66 17.64 -10.65
C GLN A 137 20.14 17.49 -11.08
N ALA A 138 20.46 16.48 -11.89
CA ALA A 138 21.80 16.26 -12.40
C ALA A 138 22.30 17.39 -13.32
N PHE A 139 21.40 17.92 -14.18
CA PHE A 139 21.73 19.02 -15.08
C PHE A 139 21.74 20.40 -14.39
N SER A 140 20.97 20.57 -13.32
CA SER A 140 20.86 21.89 -12.65
C SER A 140 22.07 22.25 -11.79
N GLY A 141 22.91 21.28 -11.39
CA GLY A 141 24.11 21.53 -10.54
C GLY A 141 23.81 22.14 -9.18
N GLU A 142 22.56 22.47 -8.90
CA GLU A 142 22.10 23.17 -7.71
C GLU A 142 22.11 22.26 -6.46
N LYS A 143 22.34 22.87 -5.29
CA LYS A 143 22.26 22.18 -4.00
C LYS A 143 20.80 21.84 -3.60
N ASN A 144 19.81 22.39 -4.30
CA ASN A 144 18.39 22.30 -4.00
C ASN A 144 17.69 21.36 -5.00
N ILE A 145 16.76 20.51 -4.56
CA ILE A 145 15.95 19.67 -5.44
C ILE A 145 14.75 20.46 -5.94
N LEU A 146 14.55 20.51 -7.28
CA LEU A 146 13.43 21.18 -7.93
C LEU A 146 13.25 22.63 -7.43
N PHE A 147 14.33 23.39 -7.26
CA PHE A 147 14.32 24.77 -6.73
C PHE A 147 13.84 24.90 -5.28
N LEU A 148 13.47 23.81 -4.60
CA LEU A 148 13.04 23.82 -3.21
C LEU A 148 14.19 23.35 -2.30
N LYS A 149 14.41 24.06 -1.21
CA LYS A 149 15.33 23.61 -0.17
C LYS A 149 14.77 22.32 0.43
N SER A 150 15.60 21.29 0.52
CA SER A 150 15.22 19.98 1.09
C SER A 150 14.53 20.09 2.46
N TYR A 151 15.01 21.01 3.31
CA TYR A 151 14.41 21.31 4.60
C TYR A 151 12.97 21.87 4.48
N THR A 152 12.72 22.74 3.51
CA THR A 152 11.38 23.29 3.28
C THR A 152 10.42 22.22 2.78
N LEU A 153 10.86 21.35 1.87
CA LEU A 153 10.07 20.23 1.38
C LEU A 153 9.71 19.25 2.50
N THR A 154 10.65 18.93 3.37
CA THR A 154 10.43 18.04 4.53
C THR A 154 9.45 18.66 5.53
N LYS A 155 9.55 19.96 5.80
CA LYS A 155 8.59 20.67 6.66
C LYS A 155 7.18 20.69 6.08
N TRP A 156 7.03 21.04 4.81
CA TRP A 156 5.73 21.05 4.14
C TRP A 156 5.11 19.65 4.09
N TYR A 157 5.92 18.62 3.82
CA TYR A 157 5.47 17.24 3.87
C TYR A 157 5.03 16.83 5.27
N GLY A 158 5.84 17.10 6.29
CA GLY A 158 5.54 16.77 7.68
C GLY A 158 4.30 17.49 8.20
N PHE A 159 4.17 18.78 7.94
CA PHE A 159 3.00 19.56 8.35
C PHE A 159 1.75 19.20 7.51
N GLY A 160 1.85 19.25 6.19
CA GLY A 160 0.72 19.04 5.30
C GLY A 160 0.17 17.62 5.39
N ILE A 161 1.01 16.62 5.16
CA ILE A 161 0.59 15.23 5.13
C ILE A 161 0.56 14.63 6.53
N GLY A 162 1.61 14.84 7.33
CA GLY A 162 1.74 14.24 8.65
C GLY A 162 0.76 14.79 9.68
N ALA A 163 0.56 16.10 9.75
CA ALA A 163 -0.29 16.71 10.76
C ALA A 163 -1.69 17.08 10.25
N ALA A 164 -1.80 17.90 9.18
CA ALA A 164 -3.08 18.40 8.70
C ALA A 164 -3.94 17.30 8.08
N PHE A 165 -3.41 16.55 7.10
CA PHE A 165 -4.17 15.49 6.46
C PHE A 165 -4.43 14.30 7.38
N SER A 166 -3.46 13.86 8.17
CA SER A 166 -3.69 12.72 9.08
C SER A 166 -4.62 13.06 10.23
N GLY A 167 -4.48 14.24 10.83
CA GLY A 167 -5.31 14.69 11.94
C GLY A 167 -6.71 15.11 11.50
N VAL A 168 -6.80 16.08 10.57
CA VAL A 168 -8.10 16.65 10.17
C VAL A 168 -8.89 15.67 9.31
N LEU A 169 -8.30 15.21 8.18
CA LEU A 169 -9.02 14.30 7.27
C LEU A 169 -9.05 12.85 7.79
N GLY A 170 -7.98 12.41 8.46
CA GLY A 170 -7.84 11.04 8.90
C GLY A 170 -8.70 10.70 10.11
N VAL A 171 -8.85 11.60 11.05
CA VAL A 171 -9.61 11.39 12.30
C VAL A 171 -10.89 12.21 12.31
N GLY A 172 -10.83 13.49 11.96
CA GLY A 172 -11.97 14.39 12.01
C GLY A 172 -13.11 14.03 11.05
N PHE A 173 -12.84 13.35 9.97
CA PHE A 173 -13.85 12.96 8.97
C PHE A 173 -14.36 11.52 9.11
N TYR A 174 -14.09 10.81 10.21
CA TYR A 174 -14.67 9.48 10.45
C TYR A 174 -16.19 9.42 10.27
N PRO A 175 -16.98 10.38 10.80
CA PRO A 175 -18.44 10.36 10.66
C PRO A 175 -18.95 10.48 9.24
N ILE A 176 -18.13 10.97 8.29
CA ILE A 176 -18.53 11.25 6.91
C ILE A 176 -17.94 10.22 5.94
N LEU A 177 -16.68 9.89 6.11
CA LEU A 177 -15.90 9.14 5.12
C LEU A 177 -15.54 7.71 5.56
N GLY A 178 -15.78 7.38 6.82
CA GLY A 178 -15.48 6.08 7.42
C GLY A 178 -14.15 6.04 8.17
N SER A 179 -13.93 4.96 8.92
CA SER A 179 -12.90 4.86 9.95
C SER A 179 -11.44 4.85 9.44
N ARG A 180 -11.19 4.51 8.19
CA ARG A 180 -9.82 4.33 7.65
C ARG A 180 -9.48 5.22 6.46
N VAL A 181 -10.04 6.42 6.41
CA VAL A 181 -9.82 7.36 5.30
C VAL A 181 -8.34 7.66 5.11
N TRP A 182 -7.63 7.99 6.19
CA TRP A 182 -6.20 8.25 6.14
C TRP A 182 -5.39 7.07 5.60
N CYS A 183 -5.63 5.86 6.13
CA CYS A 183 -4.95 4.65 5.70
C CYS A 183 -5.22 4.30 4.23
N ARG A 184 -6.38 4.74 3.73
CA ARG A 184 -6.84 4.45 2.37
C ARG A 184 -6.26 5.41 1.33
N PHE A 185 -6.21 6.72 1.63
CA PHE A 185 -5.92 7.74 0.62
C PHE A 185 -4.59 8.46 0.81
N GLY A 186 -4.08 8.58 2.04
CA GLY A 186 -2.96 9.48 2.33
C GLY A 186 -1.78 8.88 3.07
N CYS A 187 -1.92 7.71 3.69
CA CYS A 187 -0.86 7.19 4.54
C CYS A 187 0.30 6.58 3.72
N PRO A 188 1.53 7.14 3.83
CA PRO A 188 2.69 6.63 3.11
C PRO A 188 3.08 5.21 3.53
N MET A 189 3.00 4.90 4.83
CA MET A 189 3.30 3.55 5.33
C MET A 189 2.28 2.52 4.82
N ALA A 190 1.00 2.89 4.78
CA ALA A 190 -0.03 2.00 4.23
C ALA A 190 0.18 1.74 2.72
N ALA A 191 0.71 2.71 1.98
CA ALA A 191 1.05 2.57 0.57
C ALA A 191 2.24 1.62 0.37
N ILE A 192 3.35 1.80 1.09
CA ILE A 192 4.56 0.97 1.00
C ILE A 192 4.26 -0.47 1.44
N LEU A 193 3.68 -0.64 2.63
CA LEU A 193 3.34 -1.98 3.15
C LEU A 193 2.28 -2.67 2.30
N GLY A 194 1.34 -1.90 1.72
CA GLY A 194 0.34 -2.41 0.79
C GLY A 194 0.94 -2.95 -0.50
N LEU A 195 1.97 -2.29 -1.03
CA LEU A 195 2.71 -2.76 -2.18
C LEU A 195 3.49 -4.04 -1.85
N GLN A 196 4.21 -4.07 -0.73
CA GLN A 196 4.91 -5.26 -0.25
C GLN A 196 3.96 -6.44 -0.03
N GLN A 197 2.80 -6.20 0.61
CA GLN A 197 1.78 -7.22 0.83
C GLN A 197 1.26 -7.79 -0.49
N ARG A 198 0.98 -6.94 -1.46
CA ARG A 198 0.48 -7.39 -2.77
C ARG A 198 1.50 -8.26 -3.52
N LEU A 199 2.77 -7.90 -3.45
CA LEU A 199 3.84 -8.56 -4.21
C LEU A 199 4.40 -9.79 -3.51
N LEU A 200 4.58 -9.74 -2.20
CA LEU A 200 5.39 -10.71 -1.46
C LEU A 200 4.62 -11.51 -0.41
N SER A 201 3.55 -10.96 0.19
CA SER A 201 2.93 -11.57 1.35
C SER A 201 2.20 -12.88 1.05
N ARG A 202 2.37 -13.83 1.95
CA ARG A 202 1.55 -15.06 2.02
C ARG A 202 0.21 -14.85 2.70
N PHE A 203 0.05 -13.73 3.41
CA PHE A 203 -1.14 -13.41 4.18
C PHE A 203 -2.21 -12.79 3.28
N ARG A 204 -3.37 -13.42 3.20
CA ARG A 204 -4.48 -12.97 2.34
C ARG A 204 -5.83 -13.51 2.76
N ILE A 205 -6.87 -12.93 2.21
CA ILE A 205 -8.23 -13.43 2.34
C ILE A 205 -8.57 -14.23 1.10
N THR A 206 -8.86 -15.50 1.32
CA THR A 206 -9.22 -16.45 0.27
C THR A 206 -10.72 -16.63 0.18
N THR A 207 -11.19 -17.01 -0.99
CA THR A 207 -12.61 -17.23 -1.25
C THR A 207 -12.86 -18.65 -1.79
N ASN A 208 -14.02 -19.20 -1.41
CA ASN A 208 -14.64 -20.34 -2.07
C ASN A 208 -15.91 -19.84 -2.76
N GLY A 209 -15.79 -19.35 -4.00
CA GLY A 209 -16.84 -18.61 -4.70
C GLY A 209 -18.13 -19.39 -4.92
N GLY A 210 -18.07 -20.72 -5.05
CA GLY A 210 -19.23 -21.56 -5.33
C GLY A 210 -20.30 -21.57 -4.25
N GLN A 211 -19.99 -21.11 -3.03
CA GLN A 211 -20.92 -21.10 -1.89
C GLN A 211 -21.42 -19.70 -1.49
N CYS A 212 -21.08 -18.67 -2.26
CA CYS A 212 -21.46 -17.29 -1.95
C CYS A 212 -22.93 -17.02 -2.21
N ILE A 213 -23.69 -16.72 -1.15
CA ILE A 213 -25.13 -16.37 -1.22
C ILE A 213 -25.39 -14.87 -1.48
N SER A 214 -24.35 -14.08 -1.75
CA SER A 214 -24.46 -12.66 -2.09
C SER A 214 -25.11 -11.76 -1.02
N CYS A 215 -25.12 -12.14 0.26
CA CYS A 215 -25.74 -11.37 1.34
C CYS A 215 -25.16 -9.96 1.56
N GLY A 216 -23.89 -9.72 1.15
CA GLY A 216 -23.27 -8.39 1.21
C GLY A 216 -22.63 -8.01 2.55
N ASN A 217 -22.77 -8.79 3.61
CA ASN A 217 -22.22 -8.46 4.92
C ASN A 217 -20.72 -8.21 4.89
N CYS A 218 -19.97 -9.03 4.17
CA CYS A 218 -18.50 -8.88 4.04
C CYS A 218 -18.10 -7.53 3.42
N SER A 219 -18.86 -7.01 2.46
CA SER A 219 -18.63 -5.68 1.88
C SER A 219 -19.12 -4.57 2.81
N ALA A 220 -20.26 -4.75 3.51
CA ALA A 220 -20.80 -3.76 4.45
C ALA A 220 -19.80 -3.45 5.57
N TYR A 221 -19.24 -4.48 6.18
CA TYR A 221 -18.28 -4.35 7.30
C TYR A 221 -16.84 -4.06 6.88
N CYS A 222 -16.53 -3.95 5.58
CA CYS A 222 -15.19 -3.63 5.14
C CYS A 222 -14.85 -2.15 5.36
N GLU A 223 -14.03 -1.86 6.37
CA GLU A 223 -13.57 -0.52 6.72
C GLU A 223 -12.71 0.16 5.63
N MET A 224 -12.03 -0.65 4.78
CA MET A 224 -11.26 -0.14 3.65
C MET A 224 -12.12 0.12 2.40
N GLY A 225 -13.43 -0.05 2.48
CA GLY A 225 -14.36 0.17 1.36
C GLY A 225 -14.13 -0.74 0.17
N ILE A 226 -13.65 -1.97 0.41
CA ILE A 226 -13.49 -2.98 -0.64
C ILE A 226 -14.85 -3.67 -0.86
N ASP A 227 -15.27 -3.80 -2.11
CA ASP A 227 -16.42 -4.65 -2.44
C ASP A 227 -16.00 -6.12 -2.44
N VAL A 228 -15.95 -6.69 -1.22
CA VAL A 228 -15.53 -8.07 -0.97
C VAL A 228 -16.50 -9.07 -1.60
N ARG A 229 -17.79 -8.73 -1.66
CA ARG A 229 -18.83 -9.56 -2.26
C ARG A 229 -18.53 -9.84 -3.73
N ALA A 230 -18.12 -8.82 -4.49
CA ALA A 230 -17.80 -8.99 -5.90
C ALA A 230 -16.62 -9.95 -6.12
N TYR A 231 -15.63 -9.97 -5.23
CA TYR A 231 -14.54 -10.96 -5.25
C TYR A 231 -15.04 -12.36 -4.90
N ALA A 232 -15.85 -12.48 -3.84
CA ALA A 232 -16.40 -13.75 -3.41
C ALA A 232 -17.29 -14.40 -4.48
N GLN A 233 -18.11 -13.63 -5.17
CA GLN A 233 -18.95 -14.11 -6.28
C GLN A 233 -18.15 -14.64 -7.46
N LYS A 234 -16.99 -14.02 -7.74
CA LYS A 234 -16.09 -14.42 -8.83
C LYS A 234 -15.13 -15.55 -8.44
N GLY A 235 -15.16 -16.02 -7.21
CA GLY A 235 -14.19 -16.99 -6.71
C GLY A 235 -12.75 -16.47 -6.64
N GLN A 236 -12.58 -15.13 -6.61
CA GLN A 236 -11.25 -14.51 -6.62
C GLN A 236 -10.79 -14.17 -5.21
N ASN A 237 -9.54 -14.48 -4.90
CA ASN A 237 -8.92 -14.08 -3.65
C ASN A 237 -8.74 -12.56 -3.58
N ILE A 238 -8.80 -12.00 -2.37
CA ILE A 238 -8.64 -10.56 -2.18
C ILE A 238 -7.15 -10.23 -2.11
N VAL A 239 -6.59 -9.83 -3.24
CA VAL A 239 -5.18 -9.41 -3.38
C VAL A 239 -5.14 -7.92 -3.72
N ARG A 240 -5.49 -7.06 -2.75
CA ARG A 240 -5.46 -5.60 -2.91
C ARG A 240 -4.46 -4.98 -1.96
N SER A 241 -3.72 -3.99 -2.46
CA SER A 241 -2.78 -3.19 -1.64
C SER A 241 -3.47 -2.43 -0.52
N SER A 242 -4.73 -2.02 -0.71
CA SER A 242 -5.54 -1.36 0.31
C SER A 242 -6.00 -2.30 1.43
N CYS A 243 -6.15 -3.60 1.18
CA CYS A 243 -6.62 -4.54 2.20
C CYS A 243 -5.67 -4.57 3.41
N VAL A 244 -6.18 -4.28 4.61
CA VAL A 244 -5.40 -4.36 5.87
C VAL A 244 -5.25 -5.80 6.36
N GLY A 245 -6.16 -6.70 5.94
CA GLY A 245 -6.15 -8.07 6.43
C GLY A 245 -6.74 -8.20 7.84
N CYS A 246 -7.68 -7.35 8.23
CA CYS A 246 -8.32 -7.42 9.56
C CYS A 246 -9.12 -8.71 9.79
N GLY A 247 -9.58 -9.37 8.72
CA GLY A 247 -10.30 -10.64 8.81
C GLY A 247 -11.80 -10.51 9.10
N ILE A 248 -12.33 -9.30 9.30
CA ILE A 248 -13.76 -9.10 9.64
C ILE A 248 -14.68 -9.68 8.57
N CYS A 249 -14.34 -9.48 7.30
CA CYS A 249 -15.13 -10.06 6.20
C CYS A 249 -15.22 -11.60 6.26
N SER A 250 -14.20 -12.26 6.79
CA SER A 250 -14.21 -13.70 7.06
C SER A 250 -15.09 -14.04 8.27
N ALA A 251 -15.02 -13.26 9.34
CA ALA A 251 -15.78 -13.47 10.57
C ALA A 251 -17.29 -13.25 10.37
N VAL A 252 -17.69 -12.26 9.57
CA VAL A 252 -19.11 -11.95 9.31
C VAL A 252 -19.73 -12.78 8.17
N CYS A 253 -18.96 -13.66 7.53
CA CYS A 253 -19.47 -14.51 6.47
C CYS A 253 -20.26 -15.69 7.03
N PRO A 254 -21.58 -15.78 6.89
CA PRO A 254 -22.40 -16.81 7.52
C PRO A 254 -22.12 -18.22 6.96
N ARG A 255 -21.58 -18.31 5.75
CA ARG A 255 -21.25 -19.59 5.11
C ARG A 255 -19.75 -19.92 5.12
N GLY A 256 -18.92 -19.10 5.74
CA GLY A 256 -17.48 -19.35 5.80
C GLY A 256 -16.77 -19.37 4.45
N VAL A 257 -17.36 -18.73 3.42
CA VAL A 257 -16.78 -18.65 2.06
C VAL A 257 -15.44 -17.93 2.07
N LEU A 258 -15.28 -16.97 2.97
CA LEU A 258 -14.08 -16.17 3.12
C LEU A 258 -13.26 -16.70 4.28
N LYS A 259 -11.97 -16.91 4.08
CA LYS A 259 -11.02 -17.30 5.14
C LYS A 259 -9.80 -16.39 5.12
N LEU A 260 -9.31 -16.08 6.32
CA LEU A 260 -8.05 -15.38 6.52
C LEU A 260 -6.95 -16.43 6.69
N GLU A 261 -6.02 -16.48 5.75
CA GLU A 261 -5.02 -17.55 5.70
C GLU A 261 -3.62 -17.02 5.45
N ASN A 262 -2.65 -17.76 5.96
CA ASN A 262 -1.23 -17.55 5.71
C ASN A 262 -0.65 -18.82 5.07
N GLY A 263 -0.33 -18.77 3.78
CA GLY A 263 0.16 -19.95 3.08
C GLY A 263 0.43 -19.73 1.60
N PRO A 264 0.95 -20.73 0.88
CA PRO A 264 1.23 -20.64 -0.55
C PRO A 264 -0.05 -20.46 -1.37
N VAL A 265 0.01 -19.65 -2.42
CA VAL A 265 -1.13 -19.36 -3.30
C VAL A 265 -1.68 -20.60 -4.00
N ALA A 266 -0.78 -21.53 -4.37
CA ALA A 266 -1.11 -22.70 -5.16
C ALA A 266 -2.14 -23.65 -4.52
N ASN A 267 -2.18 -23.71 -3.19
CA ASN A 267 -3.08 -24.64 -2.48
C ASN A 267 -4.51 -24.11 -2.30
N ARG A 268 -4.84 -22.92 -2.80
CA ARG A 268 -6.11 -22.24 -2.53
C ARG A 268 -7.10 -22.32 -3.67
N THR A 269 -6.60 -22.46 -4.88
CA THR A 269 -7.42 -22.64 -6.08
C THR A 269 -7.80 -24.09 -6.34
N ASN A 270 -7.15 -25.03 -5.67
CA ASN A 270 -7.34 -26.48 -5.82
C ASN A 270 -8.09 -27.11 -4.64
N LEU A 271 -8.92 -26.38 -3.91
CA LEU A 271 -9.90 -27.04 -3.07
C LEU A 271 -10.80 -27.82 -4.02
N PRO A 272 -10.92 -29.16 -3.86
CA PRO A 272 -11.80 -29.95 -4.69
C PRO A 272 -13.18 -29.31 -4.64
N GLU A 273 -13.75 -29.05 -5.81
CA GLU A 273 -15.18 -28.79 -5.91
C GLU A 273 -15.85 -29.94 -5.15
N PHE A 274 -16.45 -29.65 -4.01
CA PHE A 274 -17.30 -30.61 -3.38
C PHE A 274 -18.36 -30.93 -4.42
N PRO A 275 -18.40 -32.14 -4.97
CA PRO A 275 -19.51 -32.52 -5.82
C PRO A 275 -20.74 -32.32 -4.94
N LEU A 276 -21.56 -31.33 -5.25
CA LEU A 276 -22.92 -31.25 -4.73
C LEU A 276 -23.51 -32.58 -5.15
N GLY A 277 -23.57 -33.49 -4.20
CA GLY A 277 -24.12 -34.82 -4.46
C GLY A 277 -25.50 -34.62 -5.07
N ASN A 278 -25.70 -35.20 -6.24
CA ASN A 278 -27.00 -35.48 -6.77
C ASN A 278 -27.72 -36.37 -5.74
N THR A 279 -28.37 -35.70 -4.78
CA THR A 279 -29.39 -36.33 -3.93
C THR A 279 -30.65 -35.49 -4.04
N LEU A 280 -31.37 -35.79 -5.07
CA LEU A 280 -32.82 -35.85 -5.11
C LEU A 280 -33.19 -37.10 -5.87
#